data_0e9ac8d675b2573a8a745c9832ebf462
#
_entry.id   0e9ac8d675b2573a8a745c9832ebf462
#
_cell.length_a   1.000
_cell.length_b   1.000
_cell.length_c   1.000
_cell.angle_alpha   90.00
_cell.angle_beta   90.00
_cell.angle_gamma   90.00
#
_symmetry.space_group_name_H-M   'P 1'
#
loop_
_entity.id
_entity.type
_entity.pdbx_description
1 polymer ?
#
loop_
_entity_poly.entity_id
_entity_poly.type
_entity_poly.pdbx_seq_one_letter_code
_entity_poly.pdbx_strand_id
1 'polypeptide(L)'
;MGSALTPAFNKDVDITPTITHLSLCTGYEGIGRGLRNIWSNVREIAYVEIEAFAIANLVAKMEEGKIHPTPIYTDLKTFPFEKFSKKVDILSAGFPCQPFSAAGRRNSTEDPRHLYPYIAKGISACKPTYVILENVEGIISSKTSYGESVLKYVCGDLEERGYKTTWGIFSAVEVGATHQRKRVFIMAYSNRSRG
;
A
#
# COMPACT_ATOMS: atom_id res chain seq x y z
N MET A 1 7.73 -26.28 -54.45
CA MET A 1 6.49 -25.82 -53.84
C MET A 1 6.74 -25.68 -52.32
N GLY A 2 7.07 -24.49 -51.89
CA GLY A 2 7.35 -24.20 -50.48
C GLY A 2 6.08 -23.63 -49.82
N SER A 3 5.53 -24.33 -48.84
CA SER A 3 4.42 -23.84 -48.04
C SER A 3 4.94 -22.79 -47.07
N ALA A 4 4.51 -21.53 -47.22
CA ALA A 4 4.75 -20.48 -46.27
C ALA A 4 4.01 -20.78 -44.97
N LEU A 5 4.77 -20.98 -43.87
CA LEU A 5 4.25 -21.03 -42.52
C LEU A 5 3.83 -19.61 -42.11
N THR A 6 2.54 -19.34 -42.12
CA THR A 6 1.97 -18.14 -41.51
C THR A 6 2.12 -18.26 -39.98
N PRO A 7 2.75 -17.34 -39.26
CA PRO A 7 2.80 -17.39 -37.82
C PRO A 7 1.38 -17.19 -37.30
N ALA A 8 0.91 -18.13 -36.49
CA ALA A 8 -0.34 -18.00 -35.73
C ALA A 8 -0.19 -16.85 -34.75
N PHE A 9 -0.82 -15.73 -35.01
CA PHE A 9 -1.01 -14.66 -34.03
C PHE A 9 -1.90 -15.23 -32.91
N ASN A 10 -1.29 -15.37 -31.73
CA ASN A 10 -2.02 -15.75 -30.53
C ASN A 10 -3.04 -14.66 -30.21
N LYS A 11 -4.35 -14.98 -30.31
CA LYS A 11 -5.46 -14.01 -30.28
C LYS A 11 -6.01 -13.71 -28.87
N ASP A 12 -5.30 -14.06 -27.81
CA ASP A 12 -5.73 -13.74 -26.44
C ASP A 12 -4.80 -12.70 -25.82
N VAL A 13 -4.81 -11.48 -26.37
CA VAL A 13 -4.35 -10.31 -25.62
C VAL A 13 -5.46 -10.02 -24.62
N ASP A 14 -5.23 -10.33 -23.35
CA ASP A 14 -6.10 -9.91 -22.26
C ASP A 14 -6.17 -8.38 -22.26
N ILE A 15 -7.25 -7.83 -22.80
CA ILE A 15 -7.51 -6.39 -22.89
C ILE A 15 -8.04 -5.80 -21.57
N THR A 16 -8.04 -6.58 -20.50
CA THR A 16 -8.46 -6.09 -19.18
C THR A 16 -7.56 -4.91 -18.78
N PRO A 17 -8.12 -3.73 -18.48
CA PRO A 17 -7.31 -2.59 -18.08
C PRO A 17 -6.42 -2.91 -16.89
N THR A 18 -5.14 -2.56 -16.97
CA THR A 18 -4.20 -2.75 -15.88
C THR A 18 -4.60 -1.90 -14.68
N ILE A 19 -4.72 -2.51 -13.50
CA ILE A 19 -4.92 -1.83 -12.22
C ILE A 19 -3.55 -1.46 -11.66
N THR A 20 -3.26 -0.18 -11.55
CA THR A 20 -1.97 0.32 -11.07
C THR A 20 -1.92 0.37 -9.55
N HIS A 21 -0.85 -0.16 -8.97
CA HIS A 21 -0.65 -0.22 -7.52
C HIS A 21 0.64 0.51 -7.11
N LEU A 22 0.52 1.44 -6.16
CA LEU A 22 1.63 2.08 -5.46
C LEU A 22 1.71 1.50 -4.04
N SER A 23 2.81 0.83 -3.72
CA SER A 23 3.02 0.22 -2.41
C SER A 23 4.01 1.01 -1.57
N LEU A 24 3.57 1.49 -0.41
CA LEU A 24 4.36 2.26 0.55
C LEU A 24 4.64 1.41 1.79
N CYS A 25 5.84 1.54 2.37
CA CYS A 25 6.29 0.68 3.47
C CYS A 25 6.04 -0.79 3.12
N THR A 26 6.55 -1.17 1.96
CA THR A 26 6.16 -2.39 1.23
C THR A 26 6.45 -3.67 2.00
N GLY A 27 7.52 -3.68 2.81
CA GLY A 27 8.00 -4.86 3.49
C GLY A 27 8.27 -6.00 2.50
N TYR A 28 7.72 -7.17 2.78
CA TYR A 28 7.85 -8.35 1.93
C TYR A 28 6.75 -8.48 0.87
N GLU A 29 6.04 -7.39 0.56
CA GLU A 29 5.07 -7.30 -0.52
C GLU A 29 3.77 -8.13 -0.27
N GLY A 30 3.36 -8.24 1.01
CA GLY A 30 2.19 -9.04 1.40
C GLY A 30 0.88 -8.52 0.82
N ILE A 31 0.64 -7.21 0.85
CA ILE A 31 -0.60 -6.60 0.33
C ILE A 31 -0.68 -6.76 -1.19
N GLY A 32 0.39 -6.46 -1.92
CA GLY A 32 0.43 -6.61 -3.37
C GLY A 32 0.19 -8.05 -3.82
N ARG A 33 0.78 -9.04 -3.13
CA ARG A 33 0.49 -10.45 -3.37
C ARG A 33 -0.99 -10.77 -3.16
N GLY A 34 -1.59 -10.25 -2.08
CA GLY A 34 -3.02 -10.42 -1.82
C GLY A 34 -3.88 -9.83 -2.93
N LEU A 35 -3.53 -8.64 -3.42
CA LEU A 35 -4.23 -7.98 -4.51
C LEU A 35 -4.16 -8.78 -5.81
N ARG A 36 -2.98 -9.31 -6.18
CA ARG A 36 -2.82 -10.14 -7.38
C ARG A 36 -3.52 -11.48 -7.31
N ASN A 37 -3.77 -12.01 -6.10
CA ASN A 37 -4.59 -13.21 -5.94
C ASN A 37 -6.07 -12.95 -6.24
N ILE A 38 -6.53 -11.69 -6.14
CA ILE A 38 -7.91 -11.28 -6.41
C ILE A 38 -8.04 -10.78 -7.86
N TRP A 39 -7.08 -9.96 -8.31
CA TRP A 39 -7.06 -9.34 -9.64
C TRP A 39 -5.73 -9.61 -10.33
N SER A 40 -5.72 -10.50 -11.31
CA SER A 40 -4.51 -10.89 -12.05
C SER A 40 -3.86 -9.74 -12.84
N ASN A 41 -4.64 -8.70 -13.14
CA ASN A 41 -4.22 -7.51 -13.88
C ASN A 41 -3.68 -6.37 -12.99
N VAL A 42 -3.47 -6.61 -11.69
CA VAL A 42 -2.79 -5.65 -10.80
C VAL A 42 -1.30 -5.62 -11.12
N ARG A 43 -0.77 -4.41 -11.28
CA ARG A 43 0.65 -4.16 -11.53
C ARG A 43 1.16 -3.05 -10.60
N GLU A 44 2.20 -3.36 -9.87
CA GLU A 44 2.93 -2.37 -9.08
C GLU A 44 3.68 -1.42 -10.01
N ILE A 45 3.56 -0.12 -9.73
CA ILE A 45 4.26 0.94 -10.49
C ILE A 45 5.43 1.56 -9.72
N ALA A 46 5.44 1.42 -8.40
CA ALA A 46 6.58 1.71 -7.53
C ALA A 46 6.41 1.01 -6.18
N TYR A 47 7.54 0.67 -5.59
CA TYR A 47 7.68 0.27 -4.18
C TYR A 47 8.40 1.38 -3.41
N VAL A 48 7.98 1.62 -2.16
CA VAL A 48 8.71 2.48 -1.22
C VAL A 48 9.02 1.66 0.03
N GLU A 49 10.30 1.39 0.26
CA GLU A 49 10.76 0.55 1.37
C GLU A 49 12.15 0.98 1.82
N ILE A 50 12.36 1.13 3.13
CA ILE A 50 13.63 1.59 3.71
C ILE A 50 14.49 0.44 4.22
N GLU A 51 13.87 -0.70 4.58
CA GLU A 51 14.56 -1.81 5.19
C GLU A 51 15.37 -2.61 4.15
N ALA A 52 16.67 -2.66 4.32
CA ALA A 52 17.59 -3.28 3.35
C ALA A 52 17.26 -4.75 3.05
N PHE A 53 16.88 -5.53 4.08
CA PHE A 53 16.50 -6.94 3.88
C PHE A 53 15.19 -7.11 3.10
N ALA A 54 14.22 -6.21 3.32
CA ALA A 54 12.97 -6.22 2.55
C ALA A 54 13.25 -5.84 1.09
N ILE A 55 14.08 -4.82 0.85
CA ILE A 55 14.52 -4.42 -0.49
C ILE A 55 15.23 -5.59 -1.20
N ALA A 56 16.18 -6.25 -0.55
CA ALA A 56 16.89 -7.41 -1.13
C ALA A 56 15.90 -8.55 -1.49
N ASN A 57 14.88 -8.79 -0.66
CA ASN A 57 13.84 -9.77 -0.94
C ASN A 57 12.97 -9.38 -2.15
N LEU A 58 12.63 -8.09 -2.30
CA LEU A 58 11.90 -7.58 -3.47
C LEU A 58 12.72 -7.77 -4.75
N VAL A 59 14.02 -7.43 -4.71
CA VAL A 59 14.94 -7.61 -5.85
C VAL A 59 15.01 -9.08 -6.24
N ALA A 60 15.27 -9.97 -5.27
CA ALA A 60 15.31 -11.41 -5.53
C ALA A 60 14.03 -11.94 -6.17
N LYS A 61 12.85 -11.50 -5.71
CA LYS A 61 11.58 -11.87 -6.31
C LYS A 61 11.42 -11.37 -7.75
N MET A 62 11.97 -10.19 -8.07
CA MET A 62 11.97 -9.65 -9.45
C MET A 62 12.90 -10.49 -10.34
N GLU A 63 14.10 -10.82 -9.86
CA GLU A 63 15.08 -11.65 -10.57
C GLU A 63 14.55 -13.06 -10.84
N GLU A 64 13.81 -13.62 -9.89
CA GLU A 64 13.14 -14.92 -10.03
C GLU A 64 11.85 -14.87 -10.87
N GLY A 65 11.45 -13.72 -11.38
CA GLY A 65 10.21 -13.53 -12.15
C GLY A 65 8.92 -13.72 -11.35
N LYS A 66 8.98 -13.71 -10.01
CA LYS A 66 7.81 -13.86 -9.12
C LYS A 66 6.97 -12.60 -9.02
N ILE A 67 7.59 -11.44 -9.23
CA ILE A 67 6.94 -10.14 -9.32
C ILE A 67 7.53 -9.36 -10.50
N HIS A 68 6.79 -8.38 -11.01
CA HIS A 68 7.29 -7.54 -12.08
C HIS A 68 8.50 -6.68 -11.65
N PRO A 69 9.50 -6.47 -12.52
CA PRO A 69 10.52 -5.46 -12.31
C PRO A 69 9.88 -4.08 -12.10
N THR A 70 10.05 -3.53 -10.91
CA THR A 70 9.37 -2.31 -10.46
C THR A 70 10.37 -1.44 -9.72
N PRO A 71 10.40 -0.11 -9.96
CA PRO A 71 11.29 0.79 -9.23
C PRO A 71 11.07 0.74 -7.72
N ILE A 72 12.17 0.68 -6.96
CA ILE A 72 12.18 0.75 -5.49
C ILE A 72 12.75 2.09 -5.07
N TYR A 73 12.01 2.82 -4.24
CA TYR A 73 12.42 4.06 -3.59
C TYR A 73 12.68 3.76 -2.11
N THR A 74 13.76 4.31 -1.57
CA THR A 74 14.21 3.97 -0.21
C THR A 74 13.70 4.91 0.87
N ASP A 75 13.10 6.05 0.52
CA ASP A 75 12.61 7.01 1.50
C ASP A 75 11.23 7.57 1.12
N LEU A 76 10.24 7.28 1.95
CA LEU A 76 8.88 7.77 1.81
C LEU A 76 8.80 9.31 1.92
N LYS A 77 9.68 9.94 2.70
CA LYS A 77 9.67 11.38 2.94
C LYS A 77 10.05 12.18 1.71
N THR A 78 10.92 11.61 0.87
CA THR A 78 11.43 12.23 -0.37
C THR A 78 10.79 11.65 -1.63
N PHE A 79 9.83 10.72 -1.49
CA PHE A 79 9.16 10.09 -2.62
C PHE A 79 8.40 11.13 -3.46
N PRO A 80 8.58 11.16 -4.79
CA PRO A 80 8.03 12.20 -5.68
C PRO A 80 6.56 11.91 -6.05
N PHE A 81 5.63 11.98 -5.09
CA PHE A 81 4.22 11.65 -5.27
C PHE A 81 3.55 12.37 -6.44
N GLU A 82 3.95 13.60 -6.73
CA GLU A 82 3.38 14.42 -7.81
C GLU A 82 3.57 13.78 -9.19
N LYS A 83 4.65 13.01 -9.39
CA LYS A 83 4.91 12.27 -10.64
C LYS A 83 3.93 11.11 -10.87
N PHE A 84 3.25 10.68 -9.81
CA PHE A 84 2.28 9.59 -9.80
C PHE A 84 0.82 10.11 -9.77
N SER A 85 0.61 11.42 -9.84
CA SER A 85 -0.73 12.00 -9.86
C SER A 85 -1.59 11.40 -10.98
N LYS A 86 -2.82 10.97 -10.63
CA LYS A 86 -3.78 10.31 -11.53
C LYS A 86 -3.31 8.99 -12.17
N LYS A 87 -2.18 8.43 -11.73
CA LYS A 87 -1.62 7.18 -12.27
C LYS A 87 -1.79 5.99 -11.33
N VAL A 88 -2.37 6.20 -10.16
CA VAL A 88 -2.49 5.21 -9.09
C VAL A 88 -3.95 4.82 -8.93
N ASP A 89 -4.28 3.55 -9.15
CA ASP A 89 -5.61 3.00 -8.84
C ASP A 89 -5.70 2.62 -7.37
N ILE A 90 -4.69 1.93 -6.87
CA ILE A 90 -4.60 1.45 -5.50
C ILE A 90 -3.33 2.01 -4.86
N LEU A 91 -3.45 2.64 -3.71
CA LEU A 91 -2.33 2.98 -2.84
C LEU A 91 -2.42 2.11 -1.60
N SER A 92 -1.38 1.36 -1.28
CA SER A 92 -1.31 0.61 -0.03
C SER A 92 -0.15 1.03 0.85
N ALA A 93 -0.29 0.86 2.18
CA ALA A 93 0.78 1.09 3.13
C ALA A 93 0.65 0.20 4.37
N GLY A 94 1.73 -0.55 4.69
CA GLY A 94 1.89 -1.26 5.96
C GLY A 94 2.84 -0.48 6.87
N PHE A 95 2.37 0.58 7.50
CA PHE A 95 3.23 1.50 8.25
C PHE A 95 3.28 1.16 9.75
N PRO A 96 4.42 1.40 10.44
CA PRO A 96 4.53 1.16 11.87
C PRO A 96 3.60 2.07 12.66
N CYS A 97 2.84 1.48 13.61
CA CYS A 97 2.09 2.22 14.61
C CYS A 97 3.01 2.52 15.79
N GLN A 98 3.26 3.79 16.05
CA GLN A 98 3.85 4.21 17.30
C GLN A 98 2.80 5.02 18.07
N PRO A 99 2.60 4.73 19.38
CA PRO A 99 1.75 5.57 20.19
C PRO A 99 2.31 6.99 20.19
N PHE A 100 1.45 7.97 20.02
CA PHE A 100 1.76 9.37 20.30
C PHE A 100 1.96 9.55 21.81
N SER A 101 3.00 8.92 22.39
CA SER A 101 3.23 9.01 23.81
C SER A 101 3.71 10.42 24.16
N ALA A 102 2.92 11.09 24.98
CA ALA A 102 3.24 12.37 25.58
C ALA A 102 4.51 12.35 26.49
N ALA A 103 5.17 11.20 26.65
CA ALA A 103 6.27 10.97 27.59
C ALA A 103 7.67 11.14 26.99
N GLY A 104 7.83 11.52 25.73
CA GLY A 104 9.13 11.75 25.11
C GLY A 104 9.21 13.12 24.46
N ARG A 105 9.86 14.09 25.12
CA ARG A 105 10.40 15.37 24.62
C ARG A 105 9.95 15.79 23.22
N ARG A 106 9.32 16.95 23.17
CA ARG A 106 8.92 17.90 22.12
C ARG A 106 9.68 17.89 20.77
N ASN A 107 9.95 16.74 20.15
CA ASN A 107 10.47 16.63 18.78
C ASN A 107 9.62 15.65 17.96
N SER A 108 8.29 15.73 18.09
CA SER A 108 7.33 14.77 17.52
C SER A 108 7.20 14.85 15.99
N THR A 109 7.71 15.88 15.33
CA THR A 109 7.68 16.01 13.87
C THR A 109 8.87 15.33 13.17
N GLU A 110 9.92 14.98 13.92
CA GLU A 110 11.13 14.32 13.39
C GLU A 110 11.23 12.83 13.72
N ASP A 111 10.25 12.25 14.43
CA ASP A 111 10.27 10.81 14.68
C ASP A 111 10.14 10.06 13.34
N PRO A 112 11.18 9.31 12.90
CA PRO A 112 11.15 8.59 11.63
C PRO A 112 10.03 7.55 11.55
N ARG A 113 9.39 7.24 12.69
CA ARG A 113 8.29 6.30 12.83
C ARG A 113 6.91 6.93 12.61
N HIS A 114 6.81 8.26 12.52
CA HIS A 114 5.55 8.97 12.25
C HIS A 114 5.33 9.13 10.74
N LEU A 115 4.95 8.04 10.08
CA LEU A 115 4.87 7.99 8.61
C LEU A 115 3.51 8.37 8.03
N TYR A 116 2.42 8.32 8.83
CA TYR A 116 1.08 8.58 8.30
C TYR A 116 0.93 9.94 7.60
N PRO A 117 1.48 11.06 8.08
CA PRO A 117 1.38 12.34 7.37
C PRO A 117 1.97 12.32 5.95
N TYR A 118 3.03 11.55 5.73
CA TYR A 118 3.63 11.39 4.40
C TYR A 118 2.75 10.50 3.50
N ILE A 119 2.13 9.46 4.07
CA ILE A 119 1.14 8.63 3.36
C ILE A 119 -0.06 9.48 2.97
N ALA A 120 -0.60 10.29 3.90
CA ALA A 120 -1.70 11.21 3.66
C ALA A 120 -1.38 12.25 2.57
N LYS A 121 -0.14 12.80 2.55
CA LYS A 121 0.36 13.64 1.45
C LYS A 121 0.31 12.86 0.13
N GLY A 122 0.78 11.62 0.12
CA GLY A 122 0.76 10.75 -1.06
C GLY A 122 -0.66 10.50 -1.58
N ILE A 123 -1.61 10.22 -0.68
CA ILE A 123 -3.02 10.04 -1.03
C ILE A 123 -3.59 11.31 -1.68
N SER A 124 -3.28 12.49 -1.13
CA SER A 124 -3.72 13.77 -1.71
C SER A 124 -3.12 14.06 -3.08
N ALA A 125 -1.84 13.74 -3.30
CA ALA A 125 -1.15 13.99 -4.55
C ALA A 125 -1.55 12.99 -5.64
N CYS A 126 -1.59 11.69 -5.32
CA CYS A 126 -1.90 10.63 -6.28
C CYS A 126 -3.40 10.50 -6.56
N LYS A 127 -4.25 10.80 -5.57
CA LYS A 127 -5.72 10.66 -5.62
C LYS A 127 -6.15 9.26 -6.08
N PRO A 128 -5.67 8.19 -5.42
CA PRO A 128 -6.02 6.83 -5.80
C PRO A 128 -7.52 6.57 -5.66
N THR A 129 -8.04 5.58 -6.40
CA THR A 129 -9.44 5.12 -6.24
C THR A 129 -9.60 4.36 -4.93
N TYR A 130 -8.63 3.53 -4.58
CA TYR A 130 -8.61 2.73 -3.36
C TYR A 130 -7.37 3.00 -2.53
N VAL A 131 -7.55 3.07 -1.21
CA VAL A 131 -6.47 3.12 -0.23
C VAL A 131 -6.61 1.90 0.67
N ILE A 132 -5.52 1.16 0.88
CA ILE A 132 -5.47 0.00 1.77
C ILE A 132 -4.33 0.22 2.76
N LEU A 133 -4.68 0.39 4.03
CA LEU A 133 -3.70 0.57 5.09
C LEU A 133 -3.69 -0.65 6.01
N GLU A 134 -2.51 -1.12 6.38
CA GLU A 134 -2.31 -2.20 7.35
C GLU A 134 -1.59 -1.68 8.58
N ASN A 135 -2.05 -2.12 9.75
CA ASN A 135 -1.40 -1.79 11.00
C ASN A 135 -1.59 -2.89 12.07
N VAL A 136 -0.87 -2.78 13.17
CA VAL A 136 -1.05 -3.65 14.33
C VAL A 136 -2.35 -3.31 15.09
N GLU A 137 -2.92 -4.28 15.82
CA GLU A 137 -4.14 -4.08 16.64
C GLU A 137 -4.03 -2.88 17.60
N GLY A 138 -2.81 -2.58 18.06
CA GLY A 138 -2.54 -1.42 18.92
C GLY A 138 -2.99 -0.06 18.37
N ILE A 139 -3.22 0.08 17.06
CA ILE A 139 -3.72 1.33 16.47
C ILE A 139 -5.09 1.75 17.03
N ILE A 140 -5.89 0.79 17.49
CA ILE A 140 -7.23 1.02 18.06
C ILE A 140 -7.13 1.71 19.43
N SER A 141 -6.21 1.25 20.28
CA SER A 141 -6.04 1.74 21.64
C SER A 141 -5.03 2.89 21.77
N SER A 142 -4.09 2.99 20.82
CA SER A 142 -3.12 4.08 20.78
C SER A 142 -3.81 5.42 20.61
N LYS A 143 -3.31 6.45 21.31
CA LYS A 143 -3.89 7.79 21.31
C LYS A 143 -2.99 8.78 20.58
N THR A 144 -3.61 9.73 19.88
CA THR A 144 -2.96 10.95 19.40
C THR A 144 -2.63 11.87 20.57
N SER A 145 -1.86 12.93 20.32
CA SER A 145 -1.58 13.97 21.32
C SER A 145 -2.84 14.67 21.85
N TYR A 146 -3.95 14.59 21.14
CA TYR A 146 -5.25 15.13 21.51
C TYR A 146 -6.17 14.11 22.21
N GLY A 147 -5.65 12.91 22.52
CA GLY A 147 -6.41 11.86 23.22
C GLY A 147 -7.36 11.03 22.36
N GLU A 148 -7.42 11.31 21.06
CA GLU A 148 -8.21 10.54 20.10
C GLU A 148 -7.51 9.22 19.73
N SER A 149 -8.27 8.17 19.38
CA SER A 149 -7.71 6.93 18.85
C SER A 149 -7.01 7.19 17.51
N VAL A 150 -5.80 6.62 17.32
CA VAL A 150 -5.07 6.75 16.07
C VAL A 150 -5.86 6.18 14.89
N LEU A 151 -6.59 5.07 15.09
CA LEU A 151 -7.49 4.53 14.08
C LEU A 151 -8.56 5.54 13.66
N LYS A 152 -9.22 6.18 14.65
CA LYS A 152 -10.25 7.17 14.38
C LYS A 152 -9.69 8.39 13.66
N TYR A 153 -8.51 8.86 14.07
CA TYR A 153 -7.80 9.94 13.39
C TYR A 153 -7.51 9.61 11.91
N VAL A 154 -6.99 8.40 11.63
CA VAL A 154 -6.68 7.96 10.26
C VAL A 154 -7.95 7.87 9.40
N CYS A 155 -9.03 7.28 9.95
CA CYS A 155 -10.31 7.19 9.22
C CYS A 155 -10.89 8.58 8.94
N GLY A 156 -10.90 9.47 9.95
CA GLY A 156 -11.40 10.84 9.80
C GLY A 156 -10.62 11.65 8.77
N ASP A 157 -9.27 11.59 8.78
CA ASP A 157 -8.43 12.26 7.79
C ASP A 157 -8.71 11.74 6.35
N LEU A 158 -8.94 10.44 6.19
CA LEU A 158 -9.33 9.88 4.89
C LEU A 158 -10.71 10.36 4.45
N GLU A 159 -11.67 10.44 5.37
CA GLU A 159 -13.03 10.94 5.10
C GLU A 159 -13.04 12.42 4.73
N GLU A 160 -12.24 13.25 5.41
CA GLU A 160 -12.04 14.67 5.07
C GLU A 160 -11.43 14.83 3.66
N ARG A 161 -10.63 13.87 3.18
CA ARG A 161 -10.10 13.82 1.81
C ARG A 161 -11.10 13.33 0.78
N GLY A 162 -12.32 12.97 1.20
CA GLY A 162 -13.44 12.54 0.33
C GLY A 162 -13.45 11.04 0.02
N TYR A 163 -12.85 10.23 0.88
CA TYR A 163 -12.98 8.78 0.84
C TYR A 163 -14.10 8.31 1.77
N LYS A 164 -14.68 7.16 1.45
CA LYS A 164 -15.49 6.39 2.41
C LYS A 164 -14.61 5.32 3.01
N THR A 165 -14.64 5.18 4.33
CA THR A 165 -13.77 4.27 5.07
C THR A 165 -14.52 3.08 5.64
N THR A 166 -13.83 1.95 5.74
CA THR A 166 -14.21 0.79 6.54
C THR A 166 -12.94 0.17 7.10
N TRP A 167 -13.05 -0.56 8.20
CA TRP A 167 -11.92 -1.25 8.79
C TRP A 167 -12.34 -2.57 9.46
N GLY A 168 -11.39 -3.46 9.63
CA GLY A 168 -11.59 -4.74 10.31
C GLY A 168 -10.31 -5.27 10.91
N ILE A 169 -10.45 -6.18 11.88
CA ILE A 169 -9.34 -6.91 12.48
C ILE A 169 -9.34 -8.30 11.84
N PHE A 170 -8.18 -8.72 11.38
CA PHE A 170 -7.96 -10.05 10.81
C PHE A 170 -6.81 -10.74 11.54
N SER A 171 -7.00 -11.99 11.86
CA SER A 171 -5.99 -12.83 12.50
C SER A 171 -5.40 -13.81 11.50
N ALA A 172 -4.09 -14.04 11.61
CA ALA A 172 -3.43 -15.02 10.74
C ALA A 172 -3.97 -16.44 10.97
N VAL A 173 -4.49 -16.75 12.18
CA VAL A 173 -5.11 -18.05 12.47
C VAL A 173 -6.38 -18.28 11.68
N GLU A 174 -7.14 -17.23 11.34
CA GLU A 174 -8.36 -17.33 10.52
C GLU A 174 -8.11 -17.81 9.09
N VAL A 175 -6.86 -17.67 8.63
CA VAL A 175 -6.39 -18.14 7.33
C VAL A 175 -5.46 -19.35 7.43
N GLY A 176 -5.46 -20.06 8.56
CA GLY A 176 -4.75 -21.33 8.75
C GLY A 176 -3.30 -21.22 9.26
N ALA A 177 -2.84 -20.03 9.66
CA ALA A 177 -1.51 -19.91 10.26
C ALA A 177 -1.50 -20.43 11.72
N THR A 178 -0.33 -20.85 12.19
CA THR A 178 -0.13 -21.39 13.55
C THR A 178 -0.02 -20.33 14.64
N HIS A 179 -0.09 -19.04 14.29
CA HIS A 179 0.05 -17.90 15.20
C HIS A 179 -1.11 -16.92 15.02
N GLN A 180 -1.45 -16.17 16.07
CA GLN A 180 -2.60 -15.26 16.04
C GLN A 180 -2.34 -13.97 15.27
N ARG A 181 -1.15 -13.42 15.22
CA ARG A 181 -0.77 -12.18 14.48
C ARG A 181 -1.97 -11.36 13.97
N LYS A 182 -2.64 -10.65 14.85
CA LYS A 182 -3.78 -9.80 14.49
C LYS A 182 -3.30 -8.53 13.79
N ARG A 183 -4.03 -8.11 12.76
CA ARG A 183 -3.79 -6.90 12.01
C ARG A 183 -5.08 -6.15 11.75
N VAL A 184 -5.01 -4.84 11.82
CA VAL A 184 -6.10 -3.95 11.42
C VAL A 184 -5.85 -3.56 9.97
N PHE A 185 -6.85 -3.82 9.12
CA PHE A 185 -6.87 -3.30 7.77
C PHE A 185 -7.91 -2.19 7.70
N ILE A 186 -7.51 -1.06 7.11
CA ILE A 186 -8.38 0.07 6.80
C ILE A 186 -8.46 0.14 5.29
N MET A 187 -9.68 0.06 4.75
CA MET A 187 -9.95 0.26 3.34
C MET A 187 -10.70 1.57 3.16
N ALA A 188 -10.25 2.37 2.21
CA ALA A 188 -10.94 3.58 1.83
C ALA A 188 -11.12 3.63 0.31
N TYR A 189 -12.27 4.12 -0.16
CA TYR A 189 -12.54 4.27 -1.58
C TYR A 189 -13.13 5.63 -1.89
N SER A 190 -12.78 6.16 -3.05
CA SER A 190 -13.27 7.45 -3.54
C SER A 190 -14.35 7.23 -4.59
N ASN A 191 -15.51 7.89 -4.42
CA ASN A 191 -16.58 7.90 -5.42
C ASN A 191 -16.28 8.80 -6.64
N ARG A 192 -15.07 9.37 -6.71
CA ARG A 192 -14.69 10.24 -7.84
C ARG A 192 -14.50 9.40 -9.08
N SER A 193 -15.37 9.56 -10.08
CA SER A 193 -15.08 9.10 -11.43
C SER A 193 -13.75 9.71 -11.87
N ARG A 194 -12.86 8.90 -12.45
CA ARG A 194 -11.70 9.44 -13.15
C ARG A 194 -12.22 10.22 -14.35
N GLY A 195 -12.17 11.55 -14.28
CA GLY A 195 -12.39 12.42 -15.43
C GLY A 195 -11.13 12.50 -16.30
#